data_afbd0cfef4fce93354452f4a9e7a088c
#
_entry.id   afbd0cfef4fce93354452f4a9e7a088c
#
_cell.length_a   1.000
_cell.length_b   1.000
_cell.length_c   1.000
_cell.angle_alpha   90.00
_cell.angle_beta   90.00
_cell.angle_gamma   90.00
#
_symmetry.space_group_name_H-M   'P 1'
#
loop_
_entity.id
_entity.type
_entity.pdbx_description
1 polymer ?
#
loop_
_entity_poly.entity_id
_entity_poly.type
_entity_poly.pdbx_seq_one_letter_code
_entity_poly.pdbx_strand_id
1 'polypeptide(L)'
;MPEQPSPAPTPETFAKRARRARDRAGLTRPVAGGLVGRSAEWVKGIENGTIGMPRLPMLIRLAAMYECDIADLTGDDRIAAASYTKSAHADLPAIKRALTTYQLTPTATEPEPATVLTARVRQAWRLWHGTGDHRSRVAALLPNLLTDTQHSARVLEGDERRRALVALGQTYHLAQLFLSFQPAPDLIMLTGDRSMTAAQDADSPRAIAGAAWYMNHVYRDANEAAEARVELAEQAAALLRQDDEEDLARWGLLQLAVALSFAKIGREGQAWRYWDRANDAARRLGPQYAHPWLIFGQGIVDAYALTMHNDLMQPGKALEVASALDLDAVPSATRRSFHLVETARAHGMQDEGVAAVALLQKAHGESPETVRYNMHTRMVLPELAKTGPRMVRADARNLAQQLGVAV
;
A
#
# COMPACT_ATOMS: atom_id res chain seq x y z
N MET A 1 -24.89 -25.50 53.72
CA MET A 1 -25.48 -25.24 52.38
C MET A 1 -24.39 -24.70 51.53
N PRO A 2 -24.06 -25.29 50.38
CA PRO A 2 -23.04 -24.71 49.47
C PRO A 2 -23.62 -23.46 48.81
N GLU A 3 -22.88 -22.35 48.84
CA GLU A 3 -23.16 -21.12 48.12
C GLU A 3 -23.29 -21.41 46.60
N GLN A 4 -24.39 -21.00 46.03
CA GLN A 4 -24.57 -21.05 44.56
C GLN A 4 -23.60 -20.07 43.94
N PRO A 5 -22.85 -20.46 42.88
CA PRO A 5 -21.96 -19.53 42.18
C PRO A 5 -22.81 -18.41 41.57
N SER A 6 -22.37 -17.18 41.81
CA SER A 6 -22.96 -15.97 41.21
C SER A 6 -23.02 -16.12 39.67
N PRO A 7 -24.13 -15.78 39.01
CA PRO A 7 -24.24 -15.92 37.56
C PRO A 7 -23.16 -15.07 36.85
N ALA A 8 -22.47 -15.65 35.87
CA ALA A 8 -21.47 -14.96 35.07
C ALA A 8 -22.08 -13.66 34.49
N PRO A 9 -21.35 -12.54 34.51
CA PRO A 9 -21.88 -11.27 34.01
C PRO A 9 -22.27 -11.41 32.53
N THR A 10 -23.47 -10.99 32.18
CA THR A 10 -23.98 -11.00 30.81
C THR A 10 -23.03 -10.17 29.91
N PRO A 11 -22.59 -10.68 28.74
CA PRO A 11 -21.70 -9.96 27.88
C PRO A 11 -22.26 -8.56 27.53
N GLU A 12 -21.45 -7.53 27.73
CA GLU A 12 -21.84 -6.15 27.43
C GLU A 12 -22.09 -5.99 25.92
N THR A 13 -23.22 -5.39 25.56
CA THR A 13 -23.60 -5.20 24.14
C THR A 13 -22.70 -4.16 23.46
N PHE A 14 -22.54 -4.25 22.13
CA PHE A 14 -21.83 -3.24 21.31
C PHE A 14 -22.32 -1.82 21.63
N ALA A 15 -23.63 -1.60 21.75
CA ALA A 15 -24.22 -0.31 22.05
C ALA A 15 -23.67 0.32 23.35
N LYS A 16 -23.60 -0.47 24.42
CA LYS A 16 -23.06 -0.03 25.72
C LYS A 16 -21.56 0.26 25.63
N ARG A 17 -20.81 -0.58 24.94
CA ARG A 17 -19.37 -0.38 24.73
C ARG A 17 -19.08 0.88 23.93
N ALA A 18 -19.78 1.10 22.82
CA ALA A 18 -19.63 2.29 21.99
C ALA A 18 -19.92 3.58 22.78
N ARG A 19 -21.01 3.58 23.60
CA ARG A 19 -21.31 4.71 24.48
C ARG A 19 -20.21 4.95 25.50
N ARG A 20 -19.74 3.90 26.19
CA ARG A 20 -18.66 4.00 27.18
C ARG A 20 -17.36 4.51 26.56
N ALA A 21 -17.00 4.06 25.36
CA ALA A 21 -15.82 4.51 24.64
C ALA A 21 -15.93 6.00 24.29
N ARG A 22 -17.07 6.47 23.77
CA ARG A 22 -17.31 7.88 23.49
C ARG A 22 -17.23 8.73 24.77
N ASP A 23 -17.90 8.30 25.87
CA ASP A 23 -17.89 9.03 27.13
C ASP A 23 -16.48 9.12 27.73
N ARG A 24 -15.66 8.05 27.59
CA ARG A 24 -14.25 8.03 28.00
C ARG A 24 -13.39 8.98 27.16
N ALA A 25 -13.65 9.08 25.87
CA ALA A 25 -12.98 10.02 24.97
C ALA A 25 -13.46 11.48 25.19
N GLY A 26 -14.43 11.73 26.08
CA GLY A 26 -14.94 13.08 26.36
C GLY A 26 -15.74 13.71 25.22
N LEU A 27 -16.19 12.92 24.25
CA LEU A 27 -16.86 13.43 23.05
C LEU A 27 -18.37 13.52 23.24
N THR A 28 -18.98 14.60 22.74
CA THR A 28 -20.44 14.69 22.62
C THR A 28 -20.90 13.94 21.35
N ARG A 29 -22.16 13.50 21.31
CA ARG A 29 -22.71 12.82 20.12
C ARG A 29 -22.61 13.66 18.82
N PRO A 30 -22.89 14.98 18.82
CA PRO A 30 -22.68 15.81 17.63
C PRO A 30 -21.22 15.83 17.15
N VAL A 31 -20.27 15.95 18.07
CA VAL A 31 -18.83 15.96 17.74
C VAL A 31 -18.41 14.59 17.21
N ALA A 32 -18.76 13.51 17.90
CA ALA A 32 -18.46 12.16 17.45
C ALA A 32 -19.08 11.85 16.07
N GLY A 33 -20.33 12.24 15.85
CA GLY A 33 -20.97 12.11 14.54
C GLY A 33 -20.23 12.87 13.44
N GLY A 34 -19.91 14.14 13.68
CA GLY A 34 -19.19 14.98 12.73
C GLY A 34 -17.84 14.39 12.33
N LEU A 35 -17.05 13.89 13.29
CA LEU A 35 -15.72 13.30 13.06
C LEU A 35 -15.75 12.04 12.17
N VAL A 36 -16.84 11.27 12.21
CA VAL A 36 -17.00 10.06 11.36
C VAL A 36 -17.93 10.27 10.16
N GLY A 37 -18.32 11.52 9.88
CA GLY A 37 -19.19 11.86 8.77
C GLY A 37 -20.63 11.35 8.95
N ARG A 38 -21.17 11.40 10.19
CA ARG A 38 -22.51 10.95 10.56
C ARG A 38 -23.23 11.99 11.43
N SER A 39 -24.54 11.85 11.57
CA SER A 39 -25.33 12.72 12.46
C SER A 39 -25.24 12.29 13.93
N ALA A 40 -25.57 13.21 14.84
CA ALA A 40 -25.71 12.91 16.28
C ALA A 40 -26.80 11.84 16.54
N GLU A 41 -27.88 11.82 15.74
CA GLU A 41 -28.94 10.82 15.84
C GLU A 41 -28.45 9.43 15.43
N TRP A 42 -27.53 9.35 14.44
CA TRP A 42 -26.89 8.09 14.09
C TRP A 42 -26.04 7.53 15.24
N VAL A 43 -25.26 8.38 15.91
CA VAL A 43 -24.47 7.97 17.10
C VAL A 43 -25.40 7.52 18.21
N LYS A 44 -26.48 8.25 18.48
CA LYS A 44 -27.50 7.87 19.46
C LYS A 44 -28.16 6.53 19.10
N GLY A 45 -28.46 6.30 17.81
CA GLY A 45 -29.03 5.03 17.34
C GLY A 45 -28.10 3.83 17.59
N ILE A 46 -26.78 4.00 17.40
CA ILE A 46 -25.77 2.99 17.76
C ILE A 46 -25.77 2.73 19.28
N GLU A 47 -25.72 3.78 20.08
CA GLU A 47 -25.62 3.67 21.53
C GLU A 47 -26.88 3.12 22.20
N ASN A 48 -28.02 3.25 21.56
CA ASN A 48 -29.31 2.70 22.02
C ASN A 48 -29.62 1.32 21.41
N GLY A 49 -28.76 0.85 20.46
CA GLY A 49 -28.96 -0.44 19.79
C GLY A 49 -30.04 -0.46 18.73
N THR A 50 -30.62 0.70 18.35
CA THR A 50 -31.56 0.82 17.22
C THR A 50 -30.86 0.70 15.88
N ILE A 51 -29.57 1.07 15.84
CA ILE A 51 -28.67 0.78 14.73
C ILE A 51 -27.71 -0.30 15.23
N GLY A 52 -27.63 -1.40 14.46
CA GLY A 52 -26.72 -2.51 14.77
C GLY A 52 -25.25 -2.12 14.63
N MET A 53 -24.35 -3.08 14.89
CA MET A 53 -22.91 -2.89 14.75
C MET A 53 -22.57 -2.49 13.31
N PRO A 54 -21.85 -1.38 13.11
CA PRO A 54 -21.47 -0.93 11.79
C PRO A 54 -20.50 -1.90 11.09
N ARG A 55 -20.36 -1.76 9.77
CA ARG A 55 -19.35 -2.51 9.02
C ARG A 55 -17.93 -2.12 9.45
N LEU A 56 -16.98 -3.02 9.27
CA LEU A 56 -15.59 -2.89 9.70
C LEU A 56 -14.92 -1.53 9.40
N PRO A 57 -15.07 -0.91 8.22
CA PRO A 57 -14.45 0.40 7.97
C PRO A 57 -14.95 1.51 8.92
N MET A 58 -16.22 1.44 9.32
CA MET A 58 -16.78 2.39 10.28
C MET A 58 -16.37 2.05 11.72
N LEU A 59 -16.23 0.77 12.06
CA LEU A 59 -15.69 0.33 13.36
C LEU A 59 -14.25 0.81 13.55
N ILE A 60 -13.41 0.73 12.50
CA ILE A 60 -12.04 1.25 12.53
C ILE A 60 -12.04 2.77 12.80
N ARG A 61 -12.91 3.54 12.14
CA ARG A 61 -13.03 4.99 12.37
C ARG A 61 -13.49 5.32 13.79
N LEU A 62 -14.48 4.57 14.29
CA LEU A 62 -14.97 4.72 15.66
C LEU A 62 -13.88 4.40 16.70
N ALA A 63 -13.16 3.31 16.52
CA ALA A 63 -12.07 2.90 17.40
C ALA A 63 -10.94 3.95 17.41
N ALA A 64 -10.52 4.43 16.25
CA ALA A 64 -9.52 5.49 16.12
C ALA A 64 -9.97 6.81 16.79
N MET A 65 -11.23 7.21 16.57
CA MET A 65 -11.79 8.43 17.16
C MET A 65 -11.96 8.36 18.68
N TYR A 66 -12.32 7.18 19.20
CA TYR A 66 -12.48 6.93 20.65
C TYR A 66 -11.16 6.54 21.34
N GLU A 67 -10.05 6.48 20.61
CA GLU A 67 -8.73 6.06 21.10
C GLU A 67 -8.78 4.71 21.85
N CYS A 68 -9.50 3.75 21.27
CA CYS A 68 -9.67 2.40 21.83
C CYS A 68 -9.48 1.32 20.77
N ASP A 69 -9.33 0.08 21.21
CA ASP A 69 -9.25 -1.06 20.28
C ASP A 69 -10.63 -1.43 19.73
N ILE A 70 -10.63 -1.99 18.50
CA ILE A 70 -11.87 -2.52 17.90
C ILE A 70 -12.47 -3.63 18.78
N ALA A 71 -11.63 -4.43 19.44
CA ALA A 71 -12.04 -5.45 20.40
C ALA A 71 -12.83 -4.84 21.57
N ASP A 72 -12.42 -3.66 22.05
CA ASP A 72 -13.14 -2.94 23.11
C ASP A 72 -14.56 -2.53 22.68
N LEU A 73 -14.74 -2.20 21.40
CA LEU A 73 -16.05 -1.85 20.85
C LEU A 73 -16.90 -3.09 20.57
N THR A 74 -16.33 -4.11 19.94
CA THR A 74 -17.07 -5.30 19.48
C THR A 74 -17.26 -6.31 20.59
N GLY A 75 -16.33 -6.36 21.56
CA GLY A 75 -16.25 -7.41 22.59
C GLY A 75 -15.83 -8.76 22.04
N ASP A 76 -15.26 -8.76 20.86
CA ASP A 76 -14.74 -9.96 20.22
C ASP A 76 -13.21 -9.87 20.18
N ASP A 77 -12.56 -10.57 21.12
CA ASP A 77 -11.10 -10.60 21.23
C ASP A 77 -10.42 -11.22 19.99
N ARG A 78 -11.20 -11.90 19.13
CA ARG A 78 -10.72 -12.41 17.83
C ARG A 78 -10.48 -11.29 16.83
N ILE A 79 -11.09 -10.12 17.03
CA ILE A 79 -10.83 -8.89 16.27
C ILE A 79 -9.76 -8.10 17.02
N ALA A 80 -8.62 -8.72 17.26
CA ALA A 80 -7.52 -8.01 17.89
C ALA A 80 -7.00 -6.91 16.96
N ALA A 81 -6.85 -5.70 17.49
CA ALA A 81 -6.29 -4.55 16.76
C ALA A 81 -4.93 -4.88 16.11
N ALA A 82 -4.13 -5.76 16.72
CA ALA A 82 -2.88 -6.27 16.20
C ALA A 82 -3.00 -6.89 14.79
N SER A 83 -4.15 -7.48 14.42
CA SER A 83 -4.39 -8.03 13.09
C SER A 83 -4.62 -6.95 12.03
N TYR A 84 -5.05 -5.76 12.44
CA TYR A 84 -5.34 -4.63 11.57
C TYR A 84 -4.32 -3.50 11.67
N THR A 85 -3.42 -3.54 12.67
CA THR A 85 -2.35 -2.56 12.81
C THR A 85 -1.19 -2.91 11.88
N LYS A 86 -0.73 -1.92 11.14
CA LYS A 86 0.47 -2.04 10.31
C LYS A 86 1.68 -2.22 11.22
N SER A 87 2.53 -3.22 10.94
CA SER A 87 3.81 -3.40 11.64
C SER A 87 4.76 -2.25 11.35
N ALA A 88 5.32 -1.63 12.38
CA ALA A 88 6.37 -0.64 12.21
C ALA A 88 7.72 -1.30 11.87
N HIS A 89 8.42 -0.77 10.88
CA HIS A 89 9.81 -1.11 10.61
C HIS A 89 10.74 -0.42 11.61
N ALA A 90 11.85 -1.06 11.99
CA ALA A 90 12.79 -0.50 12.95
C ALA A 90 13.34 0.87 12.54
N ASP A 91 13.58 1.09 11.24
CA ASP A 91 14.14 2.34 10.70
C ASP A 91 13.08 3.44 10.44
N LEU A 92 11.80 3.18 10.70
CA LEU A 92 10.74 4.18 10.51
C LEU A 92 11.03 5.51 11.23
N PRO A 93 11.52 5.53 12.50
CA PRO A 93 11.85 6.79 13.17
C PRO A 93 12.95 7.59 12.49
N ALA A 94 13.97 6.94 11.92
CA ALA A 94 15.06 7.60 11.21
C ALA A 94 14.57 8.25 9.91
N ILE A 95 13.75 7.53 9.13
CA ILE A 95 13.15 8.03 7.90
C ILE A 95 12.17 9.17 8.19
N LYS A 96 11.33 9.03 9.24
CA LYS A 96 10.45 10.10 9.70
C LYS A 96 11.24 11.37 10.01
N ARG A 97 12.35 11.24 10.75
CA ARG A 97 13.21 12.37 11.07
C ARG A 97 13.76 13.04 9.81
N ALA A 98 14.31 12.27 8.86
CA ALA A 98 14.84 12.81 7.61
C ALA A 98 13.75 13.56 6.79
N LEU A 99 12.52 13.07 6.80
CA LEU A 99 11.39 13.72 6.12
C LEU A 99 10.89 14.98 6.83
N THR A 100 11.01 15.07 8.15
CA THR A 100 10.43 16.18 8.94
C THR A 100 11.49 17.17 9.47
N THR A 101 12.76 16.96 9.17
CA THR A 101 13.83 17.91 9.50
C THR A 101 13.98 18.92 8.36
N TYR A 102 13.95 20.22 8.71
CA TYR A 102 14.11 21.32 7.76
C TYR A 102 15.49 21.96 7.94
N GLN A 103 16.21 22.12 6.84
CA GLN A 103 17.46 22.89 6.82
C GLN A 103 17.11 24.37 6.69
N LEU A 104 17.04 25.06 7.83
CA LEU A 104 16.66 26.49 7.87
C LEU A 104 17.84 27.43 7.61
N THR A 105 19.07 26.99 7.85
CA THR A 105 20.30 27.73 7.63
C THR A 105 21.11 27.11 6.50
N PRO A 106 21.83 27.91 5.70
CA PRO A 106 22.80 27.40 4.75
C PRO A 106 23.83 26.51 5.45
N THR A 107 24.10 25.33 4.90
CA THR A 107 25.20 24.48 5.37
C THR A 107 26.45 24.78 4.55
N ALA A 108 27.62 24.66 5.18
CA ALA A 108 28.91 24.78 4.48
C ALA A 108 29.26 23.54 3.65
N THR A 109 28.38 22.52 3.65
CA THR A 109 28.57 21.27 2.92
C THR A 109 28.38 21.53 1.43
N GLU A 110 29.33 21.11 0.61
CA GLU A 110 29.19 21.16 -0.85
C GLU A 110 28.06 20.20 -1.31
N PRO A 111 27.22 20.63 -2.28
CA PRO A 111 26.18 19.77 -2.82
C PRO A 111 26.79 18.63 -3.63
N GLU A 112 26.23 17.43 -3.51
CA GLU A 112 26.61 16.33 -4.40
C GLU A 112 26.19 16.62 -5.85
N PRO A 113 27.03 16.30 -6.84
CA PRO A 113 26.67 16.41 -8.26
C PRO A 113 25.44 15.55 -8.58
N ALA A 114 24.56 16.01 -9.46
CA ALA A 114 23.35 15.29 -9.82
C ALA A 114 23.62 13.89 -10.43
N THR A 115 24.76 13.70 -11.07
CA THR A 115 25.20 12.40 -11.59
C THR A 115 25.45 11.38 -10.47
N VAL A 116 26.05 11.82 -9.36
CA VAL A 116 26.31 10.97 -8.17
C VAL A 116 24.97 10.62 -7.49
N LEU A 117 24.11 11.61 -7.29
CA LEU A 117 22.76 11.38 -6.73
C LEU A 117 21.96 10.39 -7.57
N THR A 118 21.96 10.56 -8.89
CA THR A 118 21.28 9.64 -9.82
C THR A 118 21.82 8.21 -9.71
N ALA A 119 23.13 8.04 -9.57
CA ALA A 119 23.75 6.71 -9.40
C ALA A 119 23.31 6.06 -8.08
N ARG A 120 23.28 6.82 -6.98
CA ARG A 120 22.82 6.37 -5.66
C ARG A 120 21.34 5.97 -5.67
N VAL A 121 20.49 6.77 -6.31
CA VAL A 121 19.06 6.47 -6.49
C VAL A 121 18.86 5.20 -7.31
N ARG A 122 19.60 5.03 -8.41
CA ARG A 122 19.56 3.79 -9.21
C ARG A 122 20.00 2.56 -8.39
N GLN A 123 20.99 2.72 -7.52
CA GLN A 123 21.40 1.65 -6.61
C GLN A 123 20.28 1.28 -5.64
N ALA A 124 19.60 2.27 -5.05
CA ALA A 124 18.48 2.04 -4.14
C ALA A 124 17.32 1.32 -4.86
N TRP A 125 17.01 1.68 -6.10
CA TRP A 125 16.02 0.96 -6.93
C TRP A 125 16.42 -0.49 -7.21
N ARG A 126 17.70 -0.76 -7.52
CA ARG A 126 18.17 -2.14 -7.72
C ARG A 126 18.01 -2.97 -6.45
N LEU A 127 18.29 -2.40 -5.27
CA LEU A 127 18.06 -3.08 -3.98
C LEU A 127 16.56 -3.33 -3.75
N TRP A 128 15.71 -2.34 -4.07
CA TRP A 128 14.26 -2.50 -3.92
C TRP A 128 13.69 -3.66 -4.73
N HIS A 129 14.16 -3.85 -5.96
CA HIS A 129 13.63 -4.88 -6.85
C HIS A 129 14.36 -6.21 -6.75
N GLY A 130 15.64 -6.21 -6.40
CA GLY A 130 16.52 -7.36 -6.52
C GLY A 130 16.72 -8.16 -5.23
N THR A 131 16.21 -7.68 -4.07
CA THR A 131 16.47 -8.35 -2.78
C THR A 131 15.19 -8.66 -2.02
N GLY A 132 15.18 -9.78 -1.27
CA GLY A 132 14.06 -10.18 -0.44
C GLY A 132 13.87 -9.29 0.80
N ASP A 133 14.96 -8.70 1.31
CA ASP A 133 15.05 -7.77 2.43
C ASP A 133 15.10 -6.29 1.96
N HIS A 134 14.40 -6.00 0.88
CA HIS A 134 14.44 -4.75 0.14
C HIS A 134 14.12 -3.52 0.99
N ARG A 135 13.16 -3.61 1.92
CA ARG A 135 12.78 -2.48 2.79
C ARG A 135 13.91 -2.13 3.75
N SER A 136 14.49 -3.13 4.41
CA SER A 136 15.63 -2.94 5.34
C SER A 136 16.84 -2.35 4.62
N ARG A 137 17.17 -2.87 3.43
CA ARG A 137 18.32 -2.35 2.66
C ARG A 137 18.11 -0.93 2.18
N VAL A 138 16.92 -0.61 1.68
CA VAL A 138 16.61 0.75 1.23
C VAL A 138 16.45 1.69 2.43
N ALA A 139 15.85 1.23 3.53
CA ALA A 139 15.71 2.02 4.76
C ALA A 139 17.05 2.53 5.30
N ALA A 140 18.10 1.70 5.22
CA ALA A 140 19.46 2.09 5.63
C ALA A 140 20.05 3.24 4.76
N LEU A 141 19.62 3.38 3.51
CA LEU A 141 20.09 4.43 2.59
C LEU A 141 19.24 5.70 2.60
N LEU A 142 17.93 5.56 2.85
CA LEU A 142 16.94 6.63 2.67
C LEU A 142 17.23 7.89 3.49
N PRO A 143 17.62 7.86 4.77
CA PRO A 143 17.86 9.10 5.54
C PRO A 143 18.91 9.99 4.90
N ASN A 144 20.06 9.44 4.53
CA ASN A 144 21.13 10.22 3.89
C ASN A 144 20.73 10.62 2.47
N LEU A 145 20.13 9.72 1.69
CA LEU A 145 19.71 10.00 0.33
C LEU A 145 18.66 11.13 0.27
N LEU A 146 17.71 11.17 1.22
CA LEU A 146 16.75 12.27 1.36
C LEU A 146 17.47 13.59 1.69
N THR A 147 18.36 13.60 2.66
CA THR A 147 19.08 14.80 3.07
C THR A 147 19.93 15.35 1.93
N ASP A 148 20.70 14.50 1.27
CA ASP A 148 21.66 14.91 0.23
C ASP A 148 20.95 15.38 -1.04
N THR A 149 19.88 14.67 -1.46
CA THR A 149 19.08 15.08 -2.63
C THR A 149 18.32 16.37 -2.37
N GLN A 150 17.77 16.59 -1.16
CA GLN A 150 17.12 17.84 -0.77
C GLN A 150 18.13 19.01 -0.77
N HIS A 151 19.32 18.79 -0.20
CA HIS A 151 20.37 19.79 -0.15
C HIS A 151 20.82 20.18 -1.53
N SER A 152 21.17 19.21 -2.37
CA SER A 152 21.65 19.48 -3.74
C SER A 152 20.58 20.12 -4.63
N ALA A 153 19.33 19.69 -4.54
CA ALA A 153 18.22 20.31 -5.27
C ALA A 153 17.99 21.79 -4.87
N ARG A 154 18.38 22.15 -3.64
CA ARG A 154 18.27 23.52 -3.13
C ARG A 154 19.43 24.41 -3.56
N VAL A 155 20.64 23.88 -3.63
CA VAL A 155 21.88 24.64 -3.81
C VAL A 155 22.35 24.67 -5.27
N LEU A 156 22.15 23.57 -6.01
CA LEU A 156 22.52 23.49 -7.42
C LEU A 156 21.65 24.41 -8.28
N GLU A 157 22.17 24.81 -9.43
CA GLU A 157 21.49 25.70 -10.38
C GLU A 157 21.38 25.04 -11.79
N GLY A 158 20.57 25.63 -12.65
CA GLY A 158 20.41 25.22 -14.04
C GLY A 158 20.06 23.74 -14.23
N ASP A 159 20.71 23.10 -15.18
CA ASP A 159 20.46 21.68 -15.51
C ASP A 159 20.88 20.70 -14.42
N GLU A 160 21.90 21.05 -13.61
CA GLU A 160 22.28 20.24 -12.45
C GLU A 160 21.16 20.24 -11.40
N ARG A 161 20.54 21.37 -11.14
CA ARG A 161 19.39 21.47 -10.24
C ARG A 161 18.20 20.64 -10.77
N ARG A 162 17.88 20.75 -12.06
CA ARG A 162 16.80 19.97 -12.66
C ARG A 162 17.02 18.46 -12.49
N ARG A 163 18.24 17.99 -12.76
CA ARG A 163 18.61 16.57 -12.56
C ARG A 163 18.56 16.15 -11.09
N ALA A 164 19.00 17.01 -10.17
CA ALA A 164 18.92 16.76 -8.75
C ALA A 164 17.46 16.68 -8.26
N LEU A 165 16.56 17.52 -8.79
CA LEU A 165 15.12 17.47 -8.52
C LEU A 165 14.48 16.17 -9.01
N VAL A 166 14.87 15.67 -10.18
CA VAL A 166 14.43 14.35 -10.67
C VAL A 166 14.90 13.23 -9.73
N ALA A 167 16.15 13.30 -9.25
CA ALA A 167 16.67 12.34 -8.29
C ALA A 167 15.94 12.43 -6.94
N LEU A 168 15.62 13.64 -6.47
CA LEU A 168 14.84 13.89 -5.27
C LEU A 168 13.42 13.31 -5.38
N GLY A 169 12.73 13.53 -6.51
CA GLY A 169 11.42 12.95 -6.78
C GLY A 169 11.45 11.42 -6.67
N GLN A 170 12.43 10.76 -7.26
CA GLN A 170 12.60 9.31 -7.16
C GLN A 170 12.96 8.85 -5.73
N THR A 171 13.71 9.66 -4.98
CA THR A 171 14.00 9.37 -3.57
C THR A 171 12.73 9.40 -2.73
N TYR A 172 11.85 10.37 -2.98
CA TYR A 172 10.52 10.40 -2.33
C TYR A 172 9.65 9.20 -2.74
N HIS A 173 9.72 8.71 -3.98
CA HIS A 173 9.02 7.48 -4.38
C HIS A 173 9.51 6.27 -3.59
N LEU A 174 10.82 6.09 -3.43
CA LEU A 174 11.38 5.02 -2.61
C LEU A 174 10.95 5.14 -1.14
N ALA A 175 10.94 6.37 -0.60
CA ALA A 175 10.43 6.61 0.75
C ALA A 175 8.94 6.29 0.87
N GLN A 176 8.12 6.66 -0.12
CA GLN A 176 6.70 6.34 -0.18
C GLN A 176 6.46 4.82 -0.23
N LEU A 177 7.20 4.08 -1.05
CA LEU A 177 7.12 2.61 -1.11
C LEU A 177 7.53 1.97 0.23
N PHE A 178 8.56 2.49 0.88
CA PHE A 178 8.93 2.05 2.23
C PHE A 178 7.80 2.33 3.23
N LEU A 179 7.20 3.52 3.19
CA LEU A 179 6.13 3.93 4.08
C LEU A 179 4.80 3.21 3.81
N SER A 180 4.60 2.71 2.61
CA SER A 180 3.43 1.88 2.29
C SER A 180 3.39 0.69 3.25
N PHE A 181 2.22 0.46 3.86
CA PHE A 181 2.01 -0.57 4.90
C PHE A 181 2.72 -0.30 6.24
N GLN A 182 3.33 0.89 6.45
CA GLN A 182 3.79 1.34 7.76
C GLN A 182 2.68 2.14 8.50
N PRO A 183 2.72 2.21 9.85
CA PRO A 183 1.75 2.99 10.62
C PRO A 183 2.08 4.51 10.58
N ALA A 184 2.20 5.08 9.39
CA ALA A 184 2.56 6.46 9.17
C ALA A 184 1.86 7.04 7.92
N PRO A 185 0.51 7.08 7.89
CA PRO A 185 -0.25 7.51 6.71
C PRO A 185 0.06 8.97 6.31
N ASP A 186 0.29 9.85 7.27
CA ASP A 186 0.61 11.26 7.01
C ASP A 186 1.90 11.42 6.22
N LEU A 187 2.90 10.57 6.49
CA LEU A 187 4.17 10.59 5.77
C LEU A 187 4.04 10.07 4.33
N ILE A 188 3.09 9.17 4.06
CA ILE A 188 2.82 8.69 2.71
C ILE A 188 2.29 9.85 1.84
N MET A 189 1.31 10.59 2.33
CA MET A 189 0.78 11.77 1.65
C MET A 189 1.86 12.84 1.45
N LEU A 190 2.62 13.14 2.51
CA LEU A 190 3.73 14.10 2.46
C LEU A 190 4.78 13.75 1.40
N THR A 191 5.18 12.48 1.31
CA THR A 191 6.17 12.04 0.32
C THR A 191 5.62 12.06 -1.10
N GLY A 192 4.35 11.72 -1.28
CA GLY A 192 3.66 11.80 -2.57
C GLY A 192 3.60 13.24 -3.10
N ASP A 193 3.13 14.17 -2.27
CA ASP A 193 3.07 15.60 -2.57
C ASP A 193 4.45 16.19 -2.92
N ARG A 194 5.45 15.94 -2.09
CA ARG A 194 6.82 16.41 -2.34
C ARG A 194 7.45 15.81 -3.59
N SER A 195 7.12 14.56 -3.91
CA SER A 195 7.59 13.94 -5.14
C SER A 195 7.01 14.62 -6.37
N MET A 196 5.71 14.94 -6.35
CA MET A 196 5.04 15.66 -7.42
C MET A 196 5.61 17.08 -7.54
N THR A 197 5.77 17.80 -6.44
CA THR A 197 6.38 19.14 -6.43
C THR A 197 7.78 19.12 -7.02
N ALA A 198 8.64 18.18 -6.61
CA ALA A 198 10.00 18.06 -7.16
C ALA A 198 9.98 17.74 -8.67
N ALA A 199 9.04 16.93 -9.13
CA ALA A 199 8.88 16.60 -10.55
C ALA A 199 8.42 17.80 -11.38
N GLN A 200 7.52 18.64 -10.85
CA GLN A 200 7.06 19.88 -11.47
C GLN A 200 8.17 20.94 -11.47
N ASP A 201 8.88 21.11 -10.37
CA ASP A 201 10.03 22.05 -10.29
C ASP A 201 11.19 21.64 -11.24
N ALA A 202 11.32 20.35 -11.54
CA ALA A 202 12.25 19.85 -12.54
C ALA A 202 11.80 20.12 -13.98
N ASP A 203 10.55 20.55 -14.21
CA ASP A 203 9.92 20.70 -15.52
C ASP A 203 10.10 19.43 -16.38
N SER A 204 9.84 18.24 -15.76
CA SER A 204 10.10 16.95 -16.38
C SER A 204 8.82 16.12 -16.52
N PRO A 205 8.25 16.02 -17.73
CA PRO A 205 7.08 15.16 -18.01
C PRO A 205 7.26 13.73 -17.52
N ARG A 206 8.46 13.16 -17.68
CA ARG A 206 8.79 11.80 -17.21
C ARG A 206 8.79 11.67 -15.69
N ALA A 207 9.28 12.68 -14.99
CA ALA A 207 9.25 12.70 -13.53
C ALA A 207 7.83 12.88 -13.00
N ILE A 208 7.03 13.77 -13.63
CA ILE A 208 5.61 13.99 -13.32
C ILE A 208 4.82 12.69 -13.51
N ALA A 209 5.02 11.98 -14.62
CA ALA A 209 4.37 10.70 -14.87
C ALA A 209 4.71 9.63 -13.82
N GLY A 210 5.98 9.54 -13.42
CA GLY A 210 6.40 8.67 -12.32
C GLY A 210 5.75 9.05 -10.99
N ALA A 211 5.70 10.35 -10.67
CA ALA A 211 5.03 10.86 -9.47
C ALA A 211 3.53 10.55 -9.49
N ALA A 212 2.85 10.75 -10.63
CA ALA A 212 1.43 10.45 -10.79
C ALA A 212 1.11 8.96 -10.59
N TRP A 213 1.96 8.05 -11.07
CA TRP A 213 1.81 6.62 -10.80
C TRP A 213 1.80 6.32 -9.30
N TYR A 214 2.79 6.82 -8.57
CA TYR A 214 2.86 6.56 -7.12
C TYR A 214 1.78 7.33 -6.35
N MET A 215 1.44 8.54 -6.77
CA MET A 215 0.35 9.31 -6.15
C MET A 215 -1.01 8.62 -6.31
N ASN A 216 -1.21 7.89 -7.40
CA ASN A 216 -2.39 7.04 -7.59
C ASN A 216 -2.50 5.95 -6.51
N HIS A 217 -1.38 5.37 -6.07
CA HIS A 217 -1.36 4.44 -4.93
C HIS A 217 -1.67 5.14 -3.60
N VAL A 218 -1.13 6.35 -3.38
CA VAL A 218 -1.42 7.16 -2.18
C VAL A 218 -2.91 7.46 -2.08
N TYR A 219 -3.51 7.94 -3.16
CA TYR A 219 -4.94 8.24 -3.22
C TYR A 219 -5.81 7.02 -2.98
N ARG A 220 -5.42 5.85 -3.51
CA ARG A 220 -6.12 4.61 -3.25
C ARG A 220 -6.06 4.21 -1.77
N ASP A 221 -4.90 4.33 -1.15
CA ASP A 221 -4.69 4.00 0.26
C ASP A 221 -5.36 5.02 1.20
N ALA A 222 -5.47 6.28 0.77
CA ALA A 222 -6.23 7.33 1.45
C ALA A 222 -7.75 7.23 1.21
N ASN A 223 -8.19 6.28 0.37
CA ASN A 223 -9.59 6.10 -0.03
C ASN A 223 -10.18 7.32 -0.75
N GLU A 224 -9.35 8.03 -1.51
CA GLU A 224 -9.79 9.12 -2.39
C GLU A 224 -10.68 8.61 -3.53
N ALA A 225 -11.51 9.51 -4.05
CA ALA A 225 -12.42 9.19 -5.14
C ALA A 225 -11.67 8.66 -6.38
N ALA A 226 -12.25 7.67 -7.04
CA ALA A 226 -11.65 7.09 -8.24
C ALA A 226 -11.46 8.12 -9.35
N GLU A 227 -12.35 9.10 -9.44
CA GLU A 227 -12.31 10.20 -10.40
C GLU A 227 -11.02 11.01 -10.29
N ALA A 228 -10.60 11.40 -9.08
CA ALA A 228 -9.35 12.15 -8.85
C ALA A 228 -8.12 11.34 -9.27
N ARG A 229 -8.16 10.01 -9.06
CA ARG A 229 -7.07 9.11 -9.48
C ARG A 229 -6.99 8.98 -11.01
N VAL A 230 -8.13 8.88 -11.67
CA VAL A 230 -8.22 8.81 -13.13
C VAL A 230 -7.76 10.11 -13.75
N GLU A 231 -8.27 11.25 -13.26
CA GLU A 231 -7.92 12.57 -13.76
C GLU A 231 -6.42 12.85 -13.67
N LEU A 232 -5.79 12.58 -12.52
CA LEU A 232 -4.36 12.75 -12.34
C LEU A 232 -3.54 11.90 -13.36
N ALA A 233 -3.92 10.63 -13.53
CA ALA A 233 -3.21 9.75 -14.44
C ALA A 233 -3.38 10.16 -15.91
N GLU A 234 -4.58 10.60 -16.32
CA GLU A 234 -4.83 11.06 -17.68
C GLU A 234 -4.10 12.38 -17.99
N GLN A 235 -4.10 13.34 -17.06
CA GLN A 235 -3.36 14.60 -17.21
C GLN A 235 -1.85 14.34 -17.34
N ALA A 236 -1.29 13.48 -16.50
CA ALA A 236 0.13 13.13 -16.59
C ALA A 236 0.47 12.36 -17.87
N ALA A 237 -0.41 11.48 -18.35
CA ALA A 237 -0.22 10.73 -19.60
C ALA A 237 -0.23 11.64 -20.83
N ALA A 238 -1.00 12.74 -20.80
CA ALA A 238 -1.05 13.72 -21.88
C ALA A 238 0.25 14.49 -22.08
N LEU A 239 1.15 14.50 -21.11
CA LEU A 239 2.47 15.14 -21.20
C LEU A 239 3.51 14.28 -21.94
N LEU A 240 3.21 13.01 -22.20
CA LEU A 240 4.17 12.02 -22.71
C LEU A 240 4.03 11.81 -24.22
N ARG A 241 5.15 11.52 -24.85
CA ARG A 241 5.23 11.19 -26.28
C ARG A 241 5.20 9.68 -26.45
N GLN A 242 4.29 9.18 -27.30
CA GLN A 242 4.15 7.73 -27.52
C GLN A 242 5.09 7.18 -28.61
N ASP A 243 5.93 8.01 -29.21
CA ASP A 243 6.97 7.64 -30.17
C ASP A 243 8.36 7.41 -29.51
N ASP A 244 8.48 7.69 -28.22
CA ASP A 244 9.66 7.43 -27.40
C ASP A 244 9.41 6.25 -26.46
N GLU A 245 10.35 5.31 -26.34
CA GLU A 245 10.18 4.08 -25.54
C GLU A 245 9.99 4.37 -24.05
N GLU A 246 10.75 5.30 -23.48
CA GLU A 246 10.64 5.64 -22.07
C GLU A 246 9.31 6.34 -21.74
N ASP A 247 8.86 7.21 -22.63
CA ASP A 247 7.58 7.89 -22.46
C ASP A 247 6.43 6.93 -22.69
N LEU A 248 6.51 6.02 -23.68
CA LEU A 248 5.51 5.00 -23.94
C LEU A 248 5.35 4.04 -22.73
N ALA A 249 6.46 3.66 -22.09
CA ALA A 249 6.42 2.84 -20.89
C ALA A 249 5.69 3.54 -19.74
N ARG A 250 5.94 4.82 -19.52
CA ARG A 250 5.25 5.62 -18.48
C ARG A 250 3.78 5.85 -18.84
N TRP A 251 3.50 6.11 -20.11
CA TRP A 251 2.14 6.25 -20.60
C TRP A 251 1.33 4.96 -20.36
N GLY A 252 1.86 3.80 -20.74
CA GLY A 252 1.23 2.51 -20.50
C GLY A 252 1.02 2.23 -19.01
N LEU A 253 1.98 2.58 -18.17
CA LEU A 253 1.87 2.45 -16.72
C LEU A 253 0.74 3.31 -16.15
N LEU A 254 0.54 4.54 -16.65
CA LEU A 254 -0.57 5.40 -16.24
C LEU A 254 -1.92 4.86 -16.73
N GLN A 255 -2.01 4.27 -17.94
CA GLN A 255 -3.22 3.55 -18.36
C GLN A 255 -3.54 2.40 -17.38
N LEU A 256 -2.53 1.67 -16.93
CA LEU A 256 -2.69 0.60 -15.93
C LEU A 256 -3.16 1.15 -14.57
N ALA A 257 -2.70 2.33 -14.15
CA ALA A 257 -3.19 3.00 -12.94
C ALA A 257 -4.70 3.30 -13.01
N VAL A 258 -5.17 3.77 -14.17
CA VAL A 258 -6.58 4.02 -14.43
C VAL A 258 -7.38 2.71 -14.42
N ALA A 259 -6.86 1.65 -15.07
CA ALA A 259 -7.47 0.33 -15.10
C ALA A 259 -7.70 -0.21 -13.67
N LEU A 260 -6.66 -0.18 -12.84
CA LEU A 260 -6.73 -0.60 -11.43
C LEU A 260 -7.72 0.26 -10.61
N SER A 261 -7.81 1.55 -10.90
CA SER A 261 -8.75 2.45 -10.22
C SER A 261 -10.20 2.08 -10.54
N PHE A 262 -10.51 1.77 -11.80
CA PHE A 262 -11.83 1.32 -12.19
C PHE A 262 -12.17 -0.09 -11.70
N ALA A 263 -11.20 -1.03 -11.71
CA ALA A 263 -11.41 -2.37 -11.17
C ALA A 263 -11.79 -2.30 -9.68
N LYS A 264 -11.10 -1.44 -8.91
CA LYS A 264 -11.35 -1.25 -7.47
C LYS A 264 -12.76 -0.80 -7.12
N ILE A 265 -13.42 -0.08 -8.00
CA ILE A 265 -14.81 0.39 -7.82
C ILE A 265 -15.83 -0.44 -8.63
N GLY A 266 -15.42 -1.58 -9.17
CA GLY A 266 -16.30 -2.51 -9.88
C GLY A 266 -16.73 -2.08 -11.30
N ARG A 267 -16.06 -1.08 -11.90
CA ARG A 267 -16.34 -0.65 -13.27
C ARG A 267 -15.57 -1.50 -14.30
N GLU A 268 -15.98 -2.76 -14.43
CA GLU A 268 -15.28 -3.79 -15.21
C GLU A 268 -14.97 -3.36 -16.65
N GLY A 269 -15.96 -2.89 -17.41
CA GLY A 269 -15.76 -2.53 -18.82
C GLY A 269 -14.79 -1.36 -19.03
N GLN A 270 -14.74 -0.40 -18.09
CA GLN A 270 -13.75 0.68 -18.12
C GLN A 270 -12.37 0.16 -17.72
N ALA A 271 -12.29 -0.68 -16.70
CA ALA A 271 -11.05 -1.28 -16.25
C ALA A 271 -10.32 -2.02 -17.39
N TRP A 272 -11.02 -2.90 -18.11
CA TRP A 272 -10.43 -3.65 -19.21
C TRP A 272 -10.06 -2.78 -20.40
N ARG A 273 -10.84 -1.75 -20.75
CA ARG A 273 -10.48 -0.82 -21.82
C ARG A 273 -9.14 -0.11 -21.57
N TYR A 274 -8.87 0.28 -20.33
CA TYR A 274 -7.60 0.91 -19.99
C TYR A 274 -6.46 -0.11 -19.85
N TRP A 275 -6.77 -1.33 -19.39
CA TRP A 275 -5.82 -2.42 -19.42
C TRP A 275 -5.38 -2.76 -20.86
N ASP A 276 -6.32 -2.82 -21.81
CA ASP A 276 -6.01 -3.03 -23.23
C ASP A 276 -5.03 -1.98 -23.78
N ARG A 277 -5.21 -0.72 -23.41
CA ARG A 277 -4.27 0.36 -23.78
C ARG A 277 -2.89 0.13 -23.18
N ALA A 278 -2.79 -0.27 -21.91
CA ALA A 278 -1.52 -0.60 -21.28
C ALA A 278 -0.86 -1.82 -21.95
N ASN A 279 -1.66 -2.82 -22.30
CA ASN A 279 -1.20 -4.02 -23.01
C ASN A 279 -0.68 -3.71 -24.42
N ASP A 280 -1.35 -2.83 -25.16
CA ASP A 280 -0.88 -2.38 -26.47
C ASP A 280 0.45 -1.61 -26.35
N ALA A 281 0.62 -0.77 -25.34
CA ALA A 281 1.90 -0.12 -25.08
C ALA A 281 3.01 -1.12 -24.75
N ALA A 282 2.73 -2.12 -23.91
CA ALA A 282 3.70 -3.17 -23.59
C ALA A 282 4.10 -4.02 -24.81
N ARG A 283 3.14 -4.38 -25.67
CA ARG A 283 3.41 -5.09 -26.94
C ARG A 283 4.29 -4.29 -27.88
N ARG A 284 4.07 -2.98 -28.01
CA ARG A 284 4.89 -2.08 -28.84
C ARG A 284 6.32 -1.97 -28.33
N LEU A 285 6.53 -2.03 -27.02
CA LEU A 285 7.85 -2.05 -26.39
C LEU A 285 8.58 -3.39 -26.57
N GLY A 286 7.82 -4.46 -26.81
CA GLY A 286 8.33 -5.80 -27.00
C GLY A 286 8.41 -6.65 -25.73
N PRO A 287 8.49 -8.00 -25.91
CA PRO A 287 8.32 -8.95 -24.81
C PRO A 287 9.47 -8.94 -23.78
N GLN A 288 10.62 -8.44 -24.15
CA GLN A 288 11.81 -8.38 -23.27
C GLN A 288 11.96 -7.02 -22.56
N TYR A 289 11.10 -6.05 -22.91
CA TYR A 289 11.18 -4.74 -22.28
C TYR A 289 10.67 -4.77 -20.85
N ALA A 290 11.45 -4.21 -19.94
CA ALA A 290 11.02 -3.88 -18.59
C ALA A 290 11.68 -2.56 -18.16
N HIS A 291 10.86 -1.58 -17.81
CA HIS A 291 11.39 -0.29 -17.33
C HIS A 291 12.20 -0.49 -16.04
N PRO A 292 13.45 0.05 -15.96
CA PRO A 292 14.42 -0.35 -14.92
C PRO A 292 14.02 -0.10 -13.47
N TRP A 293 13.07 0.79 -13.20
CA TRP A 293 12.60 1.06 -11.83
C TRP A 293 11.07 1.12 -11.69
N LEU A 294 10.34 1.42 -12.74
CA LEU A 294 8.86 1.32 -12.74
C LEU A 294 8.39 -0.11 -13.01
N ILE A 295 9.27 -0.94 -13.60
CA ILE A 295 9.02 -2.35 -13.95
C ILE A 295 7.84 -2.51 -14.94
N PHE A 296 7.48 -1.48 -15.69
CA PHE A 296 6.48 -1.60 -16.74
C PHE A 296 7.01 -2.43 -17.90
N GLY A 297 6.21 -3.34 -18.41
CA GLY A 297 6.44 -4.26 -19.51
C GLY A 297 5.37 -5.33 -19.54
N GLN A 298 5.44 -6.27 -20.50
CA GLN A 298 4.39 -7.27 -20.70
C GLN A 298 4.11 -8.08 -19.44
N GLY A 299 5.15 -8.61 -18.78
CA GLY A 299 4.98 -9.43 -17.58
C GLY A 299 4.25 -8.73 -16.43
N ILE A 300 4.42 -7.41 -16.27
CA ILE A 300 3.74 -6.67 -15.21
C ILE A 300 2.28 -6.35 -15.61
N VAL A 301 2.01 -6.09 -16.88
CA VAL A 301 0.64 -5.86 -17.37
C VAL A 301 -0.20 -7.12 -17.21
N ASP A 302 0.35 -8.29 -17.59
CA ASP A 302 -0.30 -9.58 -17.43
C ASP A 302 -0.54 -9.89 -15.93
N ALA A 303 0.46 -9.64 -15.10
CA ALA A 303 0.35 -9.87 -13.65
C ALA A 303 -0.70 -8.97 -12.96
N TYR A 304 -0.91 -7.75 -13.42
CA TYR A 304 -1.96 -6.88 -12.88
C TYR A 304 -3.37 -7.27 -13.32
N ALA A 305 -3.55 -8.04 -14.41
CA ALA A 305 -4.84 -8.62 -14.76
C ALA A 305 -5.38 -9.53 -13.63
N LEU A 306 -4.49 -10.31 -12.99
CA LEU A 306 -4.81 -11.08 -11.78
C LEU A 306 -5.37 -10.19 -10.66
N THR A 307 -4.68 -9.08 -10.35
CA THR A 307 -5.13 -8.13 -9.32
C THR A 307 -6.49 -7.51 -9.67
N MET A 308 -6.70 -7.17 -10.95
CA MET A 308 -7.97 -6.61 -11.41
C MET A 308 -9.13 -7.60 -11.25
N HIS A 309 -8.94 -8.87 -11.60
CA HIS A 309 -9.95 -9.90 -11.39
C HIS A 309 -10.27 -10.10 -9.90
N ASN A 310 -9.26 -10.07 -9.02
CA ASN A 310 -9.47 -10.13 -7.57
C ASN A 310 -10.30 -8.93 -7.07
N ASP A 311 -9.99 -7.72 -7.53
CA ASP A 311 -10.72 -6.51 -7.13
C ASP A 311 -12.15 -6.48 -7.69
N LEU A 312 -12.39 -7.11 -8.84
CA LEU A 312 -13.71 -7.34 -9.45
C LEU A 312 -14.46 -8.52 -8.83
N MET A 313 -13.93 -9.18 -7.79
CA MET A 313 -14.52 -10.34 -7.12
C MET A 313 -14.72 -11.54 -8.06
N GLN A 314 -13.77 -11.77 -8.96
CA GLN A 314 -13.77 -12.84 -9.96
C GLN A 314 -12.60 -13.82 -9.72
N PRO A 315 -12.55 -14.55 -8.59
CA PRO A 315 -11.40 -15.38 -8.23
C PRO A 315 -11.11 -16.50 -9.24
N GLY A 316 -12.12 -17.08 -9.87
CA GLY A 316 -11.93 -18.09 -10.92
C GLY A 316 -11.12 -17.57 -12.10
N LYS A 317 -11.49 -16.41 -12.64
CA LYS A 317 -10.73 -15.75 -13.72
C LYS A 317 -9.34 -15.32 -13.25
N ALA A 318 -9.20 -14.87 -11.99
CA ALA A 318 -7.90 -14.55 -11.41
C ALA A 318 -6.96 -15.76 -11.42
N LEU A 319 -7.46 -16.95 -11.08
CA LEU A 319 -6.69 -18.19 -11.10
C LEU A 319 -6.37 -18.68 -12.52
N GLU A 320 -7.27 -18.48 -13.49
CA GLU A 320 -6.98 -18.72 -14.92
C GLU A 320 -5.79 -17.87 -15.38
N VAL A 321 -5.80 -16.57 -15.09
CA VAL A 321 -4.66 -15.69 -15.39
C VAL A 321 -3.41 -16.15 -14.65
N ALA A 322 -3.49 -16.47 -13.35
CA ALA A 322 -2.36 -16.92 -12.57
C ALA A 322 -1.71 -18.20 -13.12
N SER A 323 -2.50 -19.12 -13.69
CA SER A 323 -2.00 -20.37 -14.28
C SER A 323 -1.20 -20.17 -15.56
N ALA A 324 -1.49 -19.10 -16.30
CA ALA A 324 -0.80 -18.73 -17.54
C ALA A 324 0.34 -17.73 -17.33
N LEU A 325 0.48 -17.16 -16.11
CA LEU A 325 1.41 -16.10 -15.83
C LEU A 325 2.85 -16.62 -15.67
N ASP A 326 3.76 -16.11 -16.50
CA ASP A 326 5.19 -16.31 -16.32
C ASP A 326 5.75 -15.25 -15.35
N LEU A 327 5.87 -15.62 -14.07
CA LEU A 327 6.43 -14.72 -13.06
C LEU A 327 7.92 -14.46 -13.26
N ASP A 328 8.66 -15.35 -13.93
CA ASP A 328 10.10 -15.17 -14.18
C ASP A 328 10.34 -14.05 -15.21
N ALA A 329 9.35 -13.75 -16.04
CA ALA A 329 9.37 -12.58 -16.92
C ALA A 329 9.25 -11.23 -16.16
N VAL A 330 8.94 -11.25 -14.85
CA VAL A 330 8.88 -10.04 -14.02
C VAL A 330 10.22 -9.83 -13.30
N PRO A 331 11.07 -8.87 -13.71
CA PRO A 331 12.43 -8.73 -13.18
C PRO A 331 12.44 -8.02 -11.81
N SER A 332 11.56 -8.43 -10.91
CA SER A 332 11.44 -7.83 -9.57
C SER A 332 10.93 -8.85 -8.56
N ALA A 333 11.79 -9.26 -7.62
CA ALA A 333 11.41 -10.20 -6.54
C ALA A 333 10.23 -9.67 -5.72
N THR A 334 10.20 -8.35 -5.45
CA THR A 334 9.08 -7.72 -4.72
C THR A 334 7.77 -7.83 -5.48
N ARG A 335 7.79 -7.69 -6.81
CA ARG A 335 6.59 -7.80 -7.65
C ARG A 335 6.16 -9.26 -7.81
N ARG A 336 7.10 -10.19 -8.04
CA ARG A 336 6.78 -11.63 -8.08
C ARG A 336 6.14 -12.09 -6.77
N SER A 337 6.73 -11.73 -5.63
CA SER A 337 6.14 -12.01 -4.32
C SER A 337 4.74 -11.41 -4.15
N PHE A 338 4.54 -10.16 -4.57
CA PHE A 338 3.22 -9.52 -4.52
C PHE A 338 2.17 -10.29 -5.34
N HIS A 339 2.49 -10.71 -6.55
CA HIS A 339 1.54 -11.46 -7.40
C HIS A 339 1.28 -12.88 -6.88
N LEU A 340 2.25 -13.51 -6.23
CA LEU A 340 2.00 -14.76 -5.49
C LEU A 340 1.03 -14.56 -4.33
N VAL A 341 1.12 -13.44 -3.60
CA VAL A 341 0.13 -13.09 -2.56
C VAL A 341 -1.24 -12.82 -3.16
N GLU A 342 -1.32 -12.16 -4.33
CA GLU A 342 -2.60 -11.98 -5.03
C GLU A 342 -3.20 -13.29 -5.53
N THR A 343 -2.38 -14.25 -5.97
CA THR A 343 -2.84 -15.62 -6.30
C THR A 343 -3.35 -16.34 -5.06
N ALA A 344 -2.65 -16.22 -3.92
CA ALA A 344 -3.11 -16.75 -2.65
C ALA A 344 -4.44 -16.13 -2.20
N ARG A 345 -4.63 -14.83 -2.48
CA ARG A 345 -5.90 -14.13 -2.24
C ARG A 345 -7.05 -14.73 -3.05
N ALA A 346 -6.83 -15.04 -4.33
CA ALA A 346 -7.84 -15.67 -5.18
C ALA A 346 -8.24 -17.06 -4.65
N HIS A 347 -7.28 -17.90 -4.25
CA HIS A 347 -7.55 -19.18 -3.60
C HIS A 347 -8.30 -19.02 -2.27
N GLY A 348 -7.91 -18.02 -1.47
CA GLY A 348 -8.63 -17.71 -0.21
C GLY A 348 -10.08 -17.31 -0.43
N MET A 349 -10.39 -16.60 -1.53
CA MET A 349 -11.78 -16.26 -1.92
C MET A 349 -12.60 -17.45 -2.37
N GLN A 350 -11.96 -18.60 -2.64
CA GLN A 350 -12.60 -19.88 -2.97
C GLN A 350 -12.52 -20.91 -1.82
N ASP A 351 -12.15 -20.47 -0.63
CA ASP A 351 -11.95 -21.31 0.56
C ASP A 351 -10.86 -22.40 0.40
N GLU A 352 -9.94 -22.23 -0.53
CA GLU A 352 -8.85 -23.16 -0.84
C GLU A 352 -7.60 -22.87 0.02
N GLY A 353 -7.73 -22.99 1.34
CA GLY A 353 -6.70 -22.63 2.31
C GLY A 353 -5.36 -23.34 2.13
N VAL A 354 -5.32 -24.57 1.60
CA VAL A 354 -4.08 -25.33 1.34
C VAL A 354 -3.24 -24.61 0.28
N ALA A 355 -3.87 -24.27 -0.85
CA ALA A 355 -3.22 -23.57 -1.95
C ALA A 355 -2.79 -22.15 -1.51
N ALA A 356 -3.64 -21.45 -0.75
CA ALA A 356 -3.35 -20.12 -0.24
C ALA A 356 -2.10 -20.12 0.65
N VAL A 357 -1.97 -21.03 1.62
CA VAL A 357 -0.77 -21.09 2.50
C VAL A 357 0.48 -21.47 1.72
N ALA A 358 0.40 -22.43 0.81
CA ALA A 358 1.54 -22.84 -0.02
C ALA A 358 2.07 -21.69 -0.88
N LEU A 359 1.18 -20.88 -1.46
CA LEU A 359 1.54 -19.70 -2.24
C LEU A 359 2.13 -18.59 -1.37
N LEU A 360 1.62 -18.38 -0.16
CA LEU A 360 2.20 -17.42 0.79
C LEU A 360 3.61 -17.85 1.23
N GLN A 361 3.86 -19.15 1.41
CA GLN A 361 5.19 -19.68 1.67
C GLN A 361 6.14 -19.45 0.47
N LYS A 362 5.67 -19.71 -0.76
CA LYS A 362 6.44 -19.42 -1.98
C LYS A 362 6.73 -17.91 -2.10
N ALA A 363 5.74 -17.05 -1.86
CA ALA A 363 5.90 -15.61 -1.84
C ALA A 363 6.92 -15.14 -0.80
N HIS A 364 6.92 -15.77 0.38
CA HIS A 364 7.91 -15.51 1.43
C HIS A 364 9.32 -15.90 0.99
N GLY A 365 9.49 -16.99 0.26
CA GLY A 365 10.79 -17.38 -0.32
C GLY A 365 11.33 -16.33 -1.31
N GLU A 366 10.43 -15.70 -2.12
CA GLU A 366 10.82 -14.63 -3.06
C GLU A 366 11.17 -13.32 -2.35
N SER A 367 10.33 -12.88 -1.43
CA SER A 367 10.53 -11.64 -0.68
C SER A 367 9.83 -11.66 0.68
N PRO A 368 10.55 -12.05 1.74
CA PRO A 368 9.99 -12.09 3.11
C PRO A 368 9.34 -10.79 3.56
N GLU A 369 9.95 -9.65 3.23
CA GLU A 369 9.42 -8.36 3.64
C GLU A 369 8.17 -7.93 2.89
N THR A 370 7.99 -8.35 1.63
CA THR A 370 6.73 -8.14 0.91
C THR A 370 5.59 -8.85 1.63
N VAL A 371 5.78 -10.10 2.01
CA VAL A 371 4.76 -10.90 2.69
C VAL A 371 4.51 -10.39 4.12
N ARG A 372 5.58 -10.07 4.86
CA ARG A 372 5.50 -9.57 6.24
C ARG A 372 4.64 -8.33 6.39
N TYR A 373 4.75 -7.39 5.46
CA TYR A 373 4.04 -6.12 5.52
C TYR A 373 2.72 -6.12 4.74
N ASN A 374 2.40 -7.20 4.01
CA ASN A 374 1.15 -7.30 3.26
C ASN A 374 -0.04 -7.49 4.20
N MET A 375 -1.06 -6.63 4.09
CA MET A 375 -2.23 -6.66 4.96
C MET A 375 -3.09 -7.90 4.77
N HIS A 376 -3.25 -8.40 3.53
CA HIS A 376 -3.99 -9.62 3.28
C HIS A 376 -3.36 -10.81 4.01
N THR A 377 -2.03 -10.96 3.90
CA THR A 377 -1.30 -12.02 4.61
C THR A 377 -1.51 -11.95 6.12
N ARG A 378 -1.42 -10.74 6.69
CA ARG A 378 -1.60 -10.51 8.13
C ARG A 378 -3.01 -10.83 8.62
N MET A 379 -4.02 -10.70 7.76
CA MET A 379 -5.41 -11.03 8.09
C MET A 379 -5.70 -12.52 7.93
N VAL A 380 -5.23 -13.14 6.86
CA VAL A 380 -5.61 -14.52 6.52
C VAL A 380 -4.85 -15.57 7.35
N LEU A 381 -3.59 -15.32 7.71
CA LEU A 381 -2.79 -16.30 8.46
C LEU A 381 -3.36 -16.65 9.85
N PRO A 382 -3.76 -15.66 10.69
CA PRO A 382 -4.41 -15.98 11.98
C PRO A 382 -5.71 -16.75 11.82
N GLU A 383 -6.49 -16.45 10.79
CA GLU A 383 -7.73 -17.16 10.49
C GLU A 383 -7.45 -18.62 10.09
N LEU A 384 -6.55 -18.84 9.13
CA LEU A 384 -6.18 -20.21 8.70
C LEU A 384 -5.51 -21.02 9.82
N ALA A 385 -4.77 -20.37 10.72
CA ALA A 385 -4.16 -20.99 11.89
C ALA A 385 -5.19 -21.48 12.94
N LYS A 386 -6.36 -20.83 13.00
CA LYS A 386 -7.45 -21.17 13.92
C LYS A 386 -8.48 -22.12 13.31
N THR A 387 -8.97 -21.79 12.13
CA THR A 387 -10.14 -22.42 11.50
C THR A 387 -9.80 -23.33 10.33
N GLY A 388 -8.61 -23.23 9.76
CA GLY A 388 -8.19 -24.03 8.61
C GLY A 388 -8.14 -25.54 8.90
N PRO A 389 -8.07 -26.39 7.85
CA PRO A 389 -7.81 -27.81 7.98
C PRO A 389 -6.56 -28.11 8.81
N ARG A 390 -6.49 -29.30 9.46
CA ARG A 390 -5.39 -29.63 10.39
C ARG A 390 -3.99 -29.41 9.81
N MET A 391 -3.76 -29.76 8.55
CA MET A 391 -2.49 -29.54 7.85
C MET A 391 -2.19 -28.06 7.70
N VAL A 392 -3.17 -27.28 7.22
CA VAL A 392 -3.05 -25.84 6.99
C VAL A 392 -2.74 -25.07 8.27
N ARG A 393 -3.36 -25.46 9.40
CA ARG A 393 -3.16 -24.80 10.69
C ARG A 393 -1.70 -24.79 11.16
N ALA A 394 -0.97 -25.88 10.96
CA ALA A 394 0.43 -25.98 11.34
C ALA A 394 1.30 -25.05 10.47
N ASP A 395 1.11 -25.11 9.16
CA ASP A 395 1.87 -24.28 8.20
C ASP A 395 1.56 -22.79 8.35
N ALA A 396 0.29 -22.44 8.55
CA ALA A 396 -0.12 -21.05 8.80
C ALA A 396 0.50 -20.49 10.10
N ARG A 397 0.55 -21.27 11.18
CA ARG A 397 1.23 -20.87 12.43
C ARG A 397 2.72 -20.67 12.26
N ASN A 398 3.37 -21.60 11.56
CA ASN A 398 4.80 -21.52 11.30
C ASN A 398 5.13 -20.26 10.48
N LEU A 399 4.41 -20.02 9.40
CA LEU A 399 4.60 -18.82 8.58
C LEU A 399 4.28 -17.54 9.38
N ALA A 400 3.19 -17.52 10.15
CA ALA A 400 2.84 -16.39 11.00
C ALA A 400 3.96 -16.06 12.02
N GLN A 401 4.55 -17.08 12.64
CA GLN A 401 5.69 -16.92 13.56
C GLN A 401 6.89 -16.30 12.86
N GLN A 402 7.24 -16.78 11.65
CA GLN A 402 8.35 -16.22 10.85
C GLN A 402 8.12 -14.74 10.49
N LEU A 403 6.87 -14.36 10.25
CA LEU A 403 6.48 -13.00 9.91
C LEU A 403 6.27 -12.09 11.12
N GLY A 404 6.30 -12.62 12.34
CA GLY A 404 5.96 -11.88 13.56
C GLY A 404 4.49 -11.46 13.61
N VAL A 405 3.59 -12.30 13.09
CA VAL A 405 2.13 -12.12 13.14
C VAL A 405 1.58 -12.94 14.30
N ALA A 406 0.82 -12.30 15.18
CA ALA A 406 0.16 -12.99 16.30
C ALA A 406 -0.95 -13.94 15.78
N VAL A 407 -1.03 -15.17 16.33
CA VAL A 407 -2.01 -16.24 15.98
C VAL A 407 -2.65 -16.84 17.20
#